data_22455d626f83c7f6053ce07e455b5199
#
_entry.id   22455d626f83c7f6053ce07e455b5199
#
_cell.length_a   1.000
_cell.length_b   1.000
_cell.length_c   1.000
_cell.angle_alpha   90.00
_cell.angle_beta   90.00
_cell.angle_gamma   90.00
#
_symmetry.space_group_name_H-M   'P 1'
#
loop_
_entity.id
_entity.type
_entity.pdbx_description
1 polymer ?
#
loop_
_entity_poly.entity_id
_entity_poly.type
_entity_poly.pdbx_seq_one_letter_code
_entity_poly.pdbx_strand_id
1 'polypeptide(L)'
;MIFRVSIVTTFDCSLERAFKTPMLCDVTKVHTGMGLMPRIVGTSDDENWGQEGSSKKVYAAASWTQKGGYVSMDHVLERKENERWKIRVDDFQSWMLGFYQFEGTWETTRISEHQTQVIYAYDLFANNILLYPLQWLFAQLFWRRYMLQVLDNIQRMCVEREEYLYL
;
A
#
# COMPACT_ATOMS: atom_id res chain seq x y z
N MET A 1 -2.23 19.77 -4.51
CA MET A 1 -1.75 19.73 -3.10
C MET A 1 -1.26 18.32 -2.82
N ILE A 2 -0.24 18.19 -1.98
CA ILE A 2 0.33 16.89 -1.59
C ILE A 2 0.29 16.78 -0.06
N PHE A 3 -0.23 15.65 0.43
CA PHE A 3 -0.25 15.34 1.86
C PHE A 3 0.65 14.12 2.09
N ARG A 4 1.78 14.35 2.78
CA ARG A 4 2.73 13.29 3.06
C ARG A 4 2.47 12.64 4.41
N VAL A 5 2.45 11.32 4.44
CA VAL A 5 2.41 10.50 5.66
C VAL A 5 3.54 9.48 5.60
N SER A 6 4.34 9.41 6.66
CA SER A 6 5.47 8.47 6.74
C SER A 6 5.52 7.80 8.10
N ILE A 7 5.88 6.52 8.10
CA ILE A 7 6.05 5.69 9.29
C ILE A 7 7.38 4.95 9.15
N VAL A 8 8.16 4.96 10.23
CA VAL A 8 9.39 4.17 10.36
C VAL A 8 9.16 3.10 11.40
N THR A 9 9.49 1.86 11.07
CA THR A 9 9.33 0.71 11.96
C THR A 9 10.45 -0.30 11.75
N THR A 10 10.52 -1.30 12.60
CA THR A 10 11.44 -2.44 12.47
C THR A 10 10.65 -3.72 12.37
N PHE A 11 10.96 -4.54 11.37
CA PHE A 11 10.41 -5.88 11.19
C PHE A 11 11.39 -6.94 11.69
N ASP A 12 10.88 -7.95 12.38
CA ASP A 12 11.65 -9.10 12.87
C ASP A 12 11.73 -10.18 11.78
N CYS A 13 12.34 -9.82 10.65
CA CYS A 13 12.57 -10.71 9.51
C CYS A 13 13.78 -10.27 8.69
N SER A 14 14.18 -11.13 7.75
CA SER A 14 15.28 -10.83 6.82
C SER A 14 14.93 -9.68 5.88
N LEU A 15 15.95 -9.01 5.36
CA LEU A 15 15.82 -7.91 4.39
C LEU A 15 14.99 -8.32 3.16
N GLU A 16 15.25 -9.51 2.62
CA GLU A 16 14.51 -10.04 1.47
C GLU A 16 13.01 -10.18 1.79
N ARG A 17 12.66 -10.74 2.95
CA ARG A 17 11.25 -10.90 3.37
C ARG A 17 10.58 -9.55 3.55
N ALA A 18 11.21 -8.62 4.25
CA ALA A 18 10.68 -7.27 4.44
C ALA A 18 10.49 -6.53 3.12
N PHE A 19 11.36 -6.76 2.13
CA PHE A 19 11.27 -6.12 0.82
C PHE A 19 10.18 -6.74 -0.06
N LYS A 20 10.14 -8.08 -0.18
CA LYS A 20 9.27 -8.78 -1.13
C LYS A 20 7.83 -8.94 -0.64
N THR A 21 7.60 -9.15 0.65
CA THR A 21 6.28 -9.46 1.20
C THR A 21 5.19 -8.45 0.84
N PRO A 22 5.37 -7.13 0.95
CA PRO A 22 4.29 -6.17 0.68
C PRO A 22 3.79 -6.20 -0.76
N MET A 23 4.63 -6.60 -1.70
CA MET A 23 4.33 -6.49 -3.13
C MET A 23 4.09 -7.83 -3.81
N LEU A 24 4.73 -8.89 -3.36
CA LEU A 24 4.74 -10.18 -4.05
C LEU A 24 3.88 -11.26 -3.38
N CYS A 25 3.41 -11.04 -2.16
CA CYS A 25 2.45 -11.92 -1.50
C CYS A 25 1.00 -11.55 -1.82
N ASP A 26 0.05 -12.29 -1.24
CA ASP A 26 -1.38 -12.05 -1.42
C ASP A 26 -1.81 -10.70 -0.82
N VAL A 27 -2.13 -9.75 -1.68
CA VAL A 27 -2.57 -8.39 -1.30
C VAL A 27 -3.87 -8.39 -0.48
N THR A 28 -4.71 -9.41 -0.59
CA THR A 28 -5.95 -9.52 0.19
C THR A 28 -5.67 -9.71 1.69
N LYS A 29 -4.51 -10.26 2.03
CA LYS A 29 -4.03 -10.39 3.41
C LYS A 29 -3.36 -9.10 3.92
N VAL A 30 -2.85 -8.29 3.02
CA VAL A 30 -2.25 -6.97 3.33
C VAL A 30 -3.34 -5.94 3.64
N HIS A 31 -4.35 -5.83 2.78
CA HIS A 31 -5.40 -4.81 2.83
C HIS A 31 -6.73 -5.40 3.30
N THR A 32 -6.85 -5.64 4.60
CA THR A 32 -8.02 -6.30 5.21
C THR A 32 -9.21 -5.37 5.49
N GLY A 33 -9.07 -4.08 5.14
CA GLY A 33 -10.08 -3.06 5.35
C GLY A 33 -10.03 -2.44 6.75
N MET A 34 -10.44 -1.17 6.84
CA MET A 34 -10.57 -0.43 8.10
C MET A 34 -11.47 0.80 7.89
N GLY A 35 -12.55 0.91 8.67
CA GLY A 35 -13.44 2.08 8.62
C GLY A 35 -13.94 2.38 7.20
N LEU A 36 -13.47 3.49 6.62
CA LEU A 36 -13.84 3.91 5.26
C LEU A 36 -13.14 3.12 4.14
N MET A 37 -12.02 2.45 4.47
CA MET A 37 -11.28 1.66 3.50
C MET A 37 -11.85 0.25 3.46
N PRO A 38 -12.41 -0.17 2.31
CA PRO A 38 -12.94 -1.53 2.16
C PRO A 38 -11.81 -2.55 2.11
N ARG A 39 -12.16 -3.79 2.41
CA ARG A 39 -11.25 -4.92 2.25
C ARG A 39 -10.99 -5.18 0.77
N ILE A 40 -9.75 -5.38 0.39
CA ILE A 40 -9.39 -5.87 -0.94
C ILE A 40 -9.71 -7.35 -1.03
N VAL A 41 -10.37 -7.76 -2.12
CA VAL A 41 -10.82 -9.14 -2.35
C VAL A 41 -10.09 -9.83 -3.49
N GLY A 42 -9.30 -9.09 -4.26
CA GLY A 42 -8.50 -9.64 -5.34
C GLY A 42 -7.89 -8.55 -6.23
N THR A 43 -7.10 -9.01 -7.18
CA THR A 43 -6.51 -8.18 -8.23
C THR A 43 -6.67 -8.88 -9.58
N SER A 44 -6.51 -8.14 -10.69
CA SER A 44 -6.35 -8.78 -12.00
C SER A 44 -5.07 -9.62 -12.01
N ASP A 45 -5.11 -10.74 -12.73
CA ASP A 45 -3.91 -11.51 -13.00
C ASP A 45 -3.01 -10.68 -13.91
N ASP A 46 -1.79 -10.40 -13.42
CA ASP A 46 -0.71 -9.82 -14.21
C ASP A 46 0.55 -10.63 -13.89
N GLU A 47 0.93 -11.50 -14.82
CA GLU A 47 2.13 -12.35 -14.69
C GLU A 47 3.42 -11.52 -14.49
N ASN A 48 3.40 -10.24 -14.91
CA ASN A 48 4.53 -9.33 -14.76
C ASN A 48 4.46 -8.47 -13.49
N TRP A 49 3.46 -8.66 -12.63
CA TRP A 49 3.35 -7.86 -11.42
C TRP A 49 4.60 -7.94 -10.56
N GLY A 50 5.04 -6.79 -10.07
CA GLY A 50 6.28 -6.64 -9.34
C GLY A 50 7.47 -6.25 -10.22
N GLN A 51 7.33 -6.24 -11.54
CA GLN A 51 8.32 -5.65 -12.43
C GLN A 51 8.05 -4.15 -12.59
N GLU A 52 9.11 -3.35 -12.75
CA GLU A 52 8.98 -1.93 -13.04
C GLU A 52 8.17 -1.71 -14.33
N GLY A 53 7.18 -0.82 -14.27
CA GLY A 53 6.24 -0.56 -15.34
C GLY A 53 5.01 -1.48 -15.38
N SER A 54 4.95 -2.52 -14.53
CA SER A 54 3.76 -3.37 -14.44
C SER A 54 2.60 -2.65 -13.75
N SER A 55 1.37 -3.09 -14.04
CA SER A 55 0.15 -2.56 -13.42
C SER A 55 -0.89 -3.64 -13.23
N LYS A 56 -1.76 -3.46 -12.24
CA LYS A 56 -2.89 -4.37 -11.99
C LYS A 56 -4.11 -3.61 -11.50
N LYS A 57 -5.29 -4.14 -11.84
CA LYS A 57 -6.57 -3.68 -11.29
C LYS A 57 -6.75 -4.24 -9.88
N VAL A 58 -7.27 -3.42 -8.98
CA VAL A 58 -7.59 -3.80 -7.61
C VAL A 58 -9.10 -3.87 -7.43
N TYR A 59 -9.57 -4.94 -6.79
CA TYR A 59 -10.99 -5.17 -6.51
C TYR A 59 -11.22 -5.21 -5.01
N ALA A 60 -12.27 -4.51 -4.55
CA ALA A 60 -12.65 -4.44 -3.16
C ALA A 60 -14.03 -5.04 -2.90
N ALA A 61 -14.26 -5.45 -1.66
CA ALA A 61 -15.59 -5.84 -1.19
C ALA A 61 -16.54 -4.65 -1.18
N ALA A 62 -17.84 -4.92 -1.30
CA ALA A 62 -18.85 -3.91 -1.05
C ALA A 62 -18.78 -3.43 0.40
N SER A 63 -18.98 -2.12 0.61
CA SER A 63 -19.05 -1.49 1.92
C SER A 63 -20.17 -0.45 1.91
N TRP A 64 -20.42 0.20 3.05
CA TRP A 64 -21.39 1.29 3.11
C TRP A 64 -20.94 2.55 2.33
N THR A 65 -19.66 2.66 1.97
CA THR A 65 -19.10 3.77 1.17
C THR A 65 -19.01 3.48 -0.32
N GLN A 66 -19.08 2.20 -0.74
CA GLN A 66 -18.92 1.81 -2.14
C GLN A 66 -19.56 0.46 -2.47
N LYS A 67 -19.93 0.29 -3.73
CA LYS A 67 -20.62 -0.92 -4.24
C LYS A 67 -19.73 -2.17 -4.30
N GLY A 68 -18.40 -2.04 -4.16
CA GLY A 68 -17.46 -3.13 -4.42
C GLY A 68 -17.14 -3.31 -5.91
N GLY A 69 -16.30 -4.29 -6.21
CA GLY A 69 -15.76 -4.50 -7.56
C GLY A 69 -14.47 -3.72 -7.80
N TYR A 70 -14.22 -3.30 -9.03
CA TYR A 70 -13.04 -2.52 -9.40
C TYR A 70 -12.99 -1.17 -8.66
N VAL A 71 -11.87 -0.86 -8.02
CA VAL A 71 -11.73 0.36 -7.19
C VAL A 71 -10.56 1.25 -7.54
N SER A 72 -9.46 0.69 -8.05
CA SER A 72 -8.26 1.44 -8.44
C SER A 72 -7.34 0.63 -9.33
N MET A 73 -6.35 1.32 -9.90
CA MET A 73 -5.23 0.74 -10.63
C MET A 73 -3.95 0.95 -9.83
N ASP A 74 -3.18 -0.12 -9.64
CA ASP A 74 -1.85 -0.05 -9.06
C ASP A 74 -0.79 -0.14 -10.16
N HIS A 75 0.28 0.66 -10.03
CA HIS A 75 1.41 0.68 -10.96
C HIS A 75 2.72 0.58 -10.18
N VAL A 76 3.64 -0.27 -10.62
CA VAL A 76 5.01 -0.30 -10.11
C VAL A 76 5.85 0.73 -10.85
N LEU A 77 6.24 1.80 -10.17
CA LEU A 77 7.05 2.88 -10.75
C LEU A 77 8.55 2.60 -10.64
N GLU A 78 8.97 1.92 -9.56
CA GLU A 78 10.36 1.61 -9.30
C GLU A 78 10.47 0.34 -8.45
N ARG A 79 11.43 -0.51 -8.79
CA ARG A 79 11.87 -1.66 -8.00
C ARG A 79 13.40 -1.68 -7.93
N LYS A 80 13.94 -1.35 -6.76
CA LYS A 80 15.34 -1.58 -6.43
C LYS A 80 15.42 -2.73 -5.44
N GLU A 81 15.93 -3.85 -5.88
CA GLU A 81 15.92 -5.10 -5.10
C GLU A 81 16.57 -4.92 -3.73
N ASN A 82 15.82 -5.31 -2.69
CA ASN A 82 16.20 -5.17 -1.27
C ASN A 82 16.44 -3.73 -0.77
N GLU A 83 16.07 -2.72 -1.55
CA GLU A 83 16.22 -1.32 -1.17
C GLU A 83 14.89 -0.59 -1.17
N ARG A 84 14.19 -0.53 -2.31
CA ARG A 84 13.02 0.33 -2.46
C ARG A 84 12.02 -0.17 -3.48
N TRP A 85 10.72 -0.02 -3.11
CA TRP A 85 9.60 0.01 -4.03
C TRP A 85 9.03 1.42 -4.11
N LYS A 86 8.62 1.82 -5.31
CA LYS A 86 7.74 2.96 -5.50
C LYS A 86 6.54 2.52 -6.33
N ILE A 87 5.34 2.81 -5.83
CA ILE A 87 4.09 2.47 -6.49
C ILE A 87 3.23 3.72 -6.67
N ARG A 88 2.36 3.70 -7.65
CA ARG A 88 1.28 4.67 -7.82
C ARG A 88 -0.04 3.92 -7.82
N VAL A 89 -1.02 4.50 -7.12
CA VAL A 89 -2.40 4.06 -7.11
C VAL A 89 -3.24 5.21 -7.65
N ASP A 90 -3.98 4.96 -8.72
CA ASP A 90 -4.83 5.93 -9.37
C ASP A 90 -6.13 5.30 -9.91
N ASP A 91 -6.83 6.00 -10.80
CA ASP A 91 -8.11 5.57 -11.39
C ASP A 91 -9.15 5.14 -10.33
N PHE A 92 -9.24 5.93 -9.24
CA PHE A 92 -10.19 5.67 -8.16
C PHE A 92 -11.64 5.71 -8.67
N GLN A 93 -12.39 4.62 -8.42
CA GLN A 93 -13.80 4.51 -8.82
C GLN A 93 -14.76 5.13 -7.79
N SER A 94 -14.26 5.74 -6.74
CA SER A 94 -15.00 6.49 -5.73
C SER A 94 -14.47 7.92 -5.62
N TRP A 95 -15.26 8.81 -4.99
CA TRP A 95 -14.90 10.22 -4.86
C TRP A 95 -13.61 10.49 -4.09
N MET A 96 -13.20 9.63 -3.17
CA MET A 96 -11.95 9.70 -2.38
C MET A 96 -11.63 11.10 -1.82
N LEU A 97 -12.62 11.87 -1.39
CA LEU A 97 -12.45 13.26 -0.89
C LEU A 97 -11.68 14.20 -1.84
N GLY A 98 -11.75 13.95 -3.14
CA GLY A 98 -11.03 14.74 -4.15
C GLY A 98 -9.54 14.37 -4.30
N PHE A 99 -9.08 13.29 -3.67
CA PHE A 99 -7.81 12.68 -4.01
C PHE A 99 -7.93 11.96 -5.36
N TYR A 100 -6.92 12.13 -6.21
CA TYR A 100 -6.90 11.53 -7.55
C TYR A 100 -5.75 10.55 -7.77
N GLN A 101 -4.73 10.57 -6.90
CA GLN A 101 -3.55 9.72 -6.99
C GLN A 101 -2.90 9.57 -5.61
N PHE A 102 -2.38 8.38 -5.32
CA PHE A 102 -1.49 8.12 -4.21
C PHE A 102 -0.17 7.57 -4.74
N GLU A 103 0.96 8.02 -4.19
CA GLU A 103 2.27 7.41 -4.43
C GLU A 103 2.81 6.82 -3.13
N GLY A 104 2.99 5.52 -3.12
CA GLY A 104 3.57 4.78 -2.01
C GLY A 104 5.05 4.55 -2.22
N THR A 105 5.84 4.73 -1.17
CA THR A 105 7.25 4.38 -1.12
C THR A 105 7.49 3.43 0.04
N TRP A 106 8.18 2.34 -0.23
CA TRP A 106 8.59 1.34 0.75
C TRP A 106 10.09 1.17 0.65
N GLU A 107 10.81 1.55 1.70
CA GLU A 107 12.26 1.44 1.76
C GLU A 107 12.68 0.48 2.86
N THR A 108 13.69 -0.33 2.58
CA THR A 108 14.21 -1.34 3.51
C THR A 108 15.69 -1.17 3.72
N THR A 109 16.12 -1.29 4.99
CA THR A 109 17.53 -1.24 5.37
C THR A 109 17.82 -2.34 6.40
N ARG A 110 18.83 -3.17 6.14
CA ARG A 110 19.23 -4.23 7.05
C ARG A 110 19.78 -3.65 8.36
N ILE A 111 19.25 -4.10 9.49
CA ILE A 111 19.80 -3.85 10.83
C ILE A 111 20.66 -5.04 11.26
N SER A 112 20.14 -6.27 11.09
CA SER A 112 20.81 -7.53 11.39
C SER A 112 20.34 -8.63 10.42
N GLU A 113 20.74 -9.87 10.63
CA GLU A 113 20.25 -11.01 9.83
C GLU A 113 18.73 -11.24 9.98
N HIS A 114 18.17 -10.87 11.14
CA HIS A 114 16.77 -11.11 11.49
C HIS A 114 15.98 -9.83 11.73
N GLN A 115 16.56 -8.66 11.48
CA GLN A 115 15.89 -7.39 11.67
C GLN A 115 16.14 -6.44 10.50
N THR A 116 15.05 -5.82 10.04
CA THR A 116 15.05 -4.88 8.93
C THR A 116 14.28 -3.63 9.31
N GLN A 117 14.89 -2.46 9.14
CA GLN A 117 14.17 -1.19 9.22
C GLN A 117 13.34 -1.00 7.94
N VAL A 118 12.11 -0.57 8.13
CA VAL A 118 11.16 -0.26 7.06
C VAL A 118 10.73 1.19 7.19
N ILE A 119 10.82 1.95 6.09
CA ILE A 119 10.21 3.27 5.94
C ILE A 119 9.06 3.13 4.95
N TYR A 120 7.84 3.35 5.44
CA TYR A 120 6.63 3.30 4.64
C TYR A 120 6.03 4.68 4.55
N ALA A 121 6.01 5.25 3.36
CA ALA A 121 5.54 6.60 3.12
C ALA A 121 4.51 6.63 1.98
N TYR A 122 3.57 7.58 2.08
CA TYR A 122 2.62 7.91 1.02
C TYR A 122 2.56 9.42 0.81
N ASP A 123 2.55 9.80 -0.45
CA ASP A 123 2.18 11.13 -0.93
C ASP A 123 0.77 11.04 -1.54
N LEU A 124 -0.20 11.73 -0.93
CA LEU A 124 -1.60 11.76 -1.35
C LEU A 124 -1.86 13.06 -2.13
N PHE A 125 -2.23 12.93 -3.41
CA PHE A 125 -2.40 14.06 -4.33
C PHE A 125 -3.87 14.46 -4.42
N ALA A 126 -4.16 15.75 -4.18
CA ALA A 126 -5.49 16.33 -4.26
C ALA A 126 -5.47 17.67 -5.00
N ASN A 127 -6.58 18.00 -5.66
CA ASN A 127 -6.71 19.21 -6.47
C ASN A 127 -7.75 20.22 -5.97
N ASN A 128 -8.49 19.90 -4.89
CA ASN A 128 -9.55 20.77 -4.38
C ASN A 128 -9.16 21.41 -3.05
N ILE A 129 -8.81 22.71 -3.09
CA ILE A 129 -8.38 23.49 -1.91
C ILE A 129 -9.50 23.65 -0.87
N LEU A 130 -10.77 23.66 -1.29
CA LEU A 130 -11.91 23.80 -0.37
C LEU A 130 -12.06 22.61 0.57
N LEU A 131 -11.51 21.45 0.18
CA LEU A 131 -11.54 20.23 0.98
C LEU A 131 -10.27 20.05 1.84
N TYR A 132 -9.34 21.02 1.81
CA TYR A 132 -8.06 20.93 2.50
C TYR A 132 -8.15 20.45 3.96
N PRO A 133 -9.03 21.01 4.84
CA PRO A 133 -9.09 20.55 6.23
C PRO A 133 -9.51 19.08 6.36
N LEU A 134 -10.46 18.63 5.53
CA LEU A 134 -10.92 17.23 5.52
C LEU A 134 -9.85 16.30 4.94
N GLN A 135 -9.16 16.72 3.90
CA GLN A 135 -8.07 15.98 3.29
C GLN A 135 -6.88 15.84 4.24
N TRP A 136 -6.55 16.89 4.99
CA TRP A 136 -5.52 16.86 6.00
C TRP A 136 -5.87 15.90 7.14
N LEU A 137 -7.09 15.97 7.67
CA LEU A 137 -7.60 15.05 8.69
C LEU A 137 -7.58 13.61 8.20
N PHE A 138 -8.03 13.37 6.97
CA PHE A 138 -7.99 12.05 6.36
C PHE A 138 -6.55 11.53 6.31
N ALA A 139 -5.61 12.31 5.79
CA ALA A 139 -4.22 11.89 5.63
C ALA A 139 -3.54 11.62 6.99
N GLN A 140 -3.64 12.57 7.95
CA GLN A 140 -2.87 12.52 9.18
C GLN A 140 -3.46 11.59 10.25
N LEU A 141 -4.77 11.40 10.27
CA LEU A 141 -5.44 10.57 11.27
C LEU A 141 -5.89 9.23 10.70
N PHE A 142 -6.69 9.28 9.63
CA PHE A 142 -7.31 8.06 9.11
C PHE A 142 -6.30 7.23 8.29
N TRP A 143 -5.65 7.83 7.27
CA TRP A 143 -4.69 7.14 6.41
C TRP A 143 -3.49 6.62 7.20
N ARG A 144 -2.98 7.41 8.14
CA ARG A 144 -1.90 6.98 9.03
C ARG A 144 -2.26 5.72 9.84
N ARG A 145 -3.48 5.66 10.40
CA ARG A 145 -3.94 4.46 11.13
C ARG A 145 -4.09 3.26 10.22
N TYR A 146 -4.60 3.49 9.01
CA TYR A 146 -4.68 2.45 8.00
C TYR A 146 -3.30 1.90 7.62
N MET A 147 -2.30 2.77 7.40
CA MET A 147 -0.92 2.36 7.15
C MET A 147 -0.34 1.53 8.30
N LEU A 148 -0.63 1.85 9.56
CA LEU A 148 -0.19 1.07 10.71
C LEU A 148 -0.79 -0.35 10.68
N GLN A 149 -2.07 -0.49 10.39
CA GLN A 149 -2.72 -1.79 10.22
C GLN A 149 -2.10 -2.61 9.08
N VAL A 150 -1.82 -1.96 7.95
CA VAL A 150 -1.14 -2.59 6.82
C VAL A 150 0.25 -3.08 7.23
N LEU A 151 1.03 -2.28 7.95
CA LEU A 151 2.34 -2.66 8.49
C LEU A 151 2.26 -3.88 9.40
N ASP A 152 1.29 -3.92 10.32
CA ASP A 152 1.08 -5.07 11.22
C ASP A 152 0.74 -6.35 10.43
N ASN A 153 -0.10 -6.24 9.41
CA ASN A 153 -0.43 -7.36 8.54
C ASN A 153 0.80 -7.87 7.79
N ILE A 154 1.59 -6.97 7.17
CA ILE A 154 2.81 -7.32 6.43
C ILE A 154 3.85 -7.95 7.38
N GLN A 155 4.06 -7.39 8.56
CA GLN A 155 5.00 -7.96 9.54
C GLN A 155 4.62 -9.39 9.93
N ARG A 156 3.33 -9.64 10.17
CA ARG A 156 2.82 -10.99 10.45
C ARG A 156 3.11 -11.94 9.31
N MET A 157 2.81 -11.53 8.06
CA MET A 157 3.09 -12.32 6.86
C MET A 157 4.59 -12.61 6.69
N CYS A 158 5.47 -11.67 7.06
CA CYS A 158 6.92 -11.89 7.07
C CYS A 158 7.33 -12.97 8.06
N VAL A 159 6.80 -12.93 9.29
CA VAL A 159 7.11 -13.91 10.36
C VAL A 159 6.54 -15.28 10.01
N GLU A 160 5.33 -15.35 9.50
CA GLU A 160 4.64 -16.59 9.09
C GLU A 160 5.20 -17.17 7.79
N ARG A 161 6.12 -16.45 7.13
CA ARG A 161 6.76 -16.83 5.86
C ARG A 161 5.73 -17.09 4.76
N GLU A 162 4.76 -16.19 4.62
CA GLU A 162 3.74 -16.26 3.57
C GLU A 162 4.40 -16.45 2.19
N GLU A 163 3.78 -17.28 1.34
CA GLU A 163 4.30 -17.58 -0.01
C GLU A 163 4.20 -16.36 -0.93
N TYR A 164 5.20 -16.19 -1.80
CA TYR A 164 5.15 -15.20 -2.87
C TYR A 164 4.27 -15.74 -4.01
N LEU A 165 3.32 -14.93 -4.46
CA LEU A 165 2.48 -15.24 -5.62
C LEU A 165 3.13 -14.79 -6.93
N TYR A 166 4.10 -13.88 -6.84
CA TYR A 166 4.83 -13.31 -7.99
C TYR A 166 6.34 -13.41 -7.76
N LEU A 167 7.12 -13.28 -8.86
CA LEU A 167 8.59 -13.41 -8.84
C LEU A 167 9.33 -12.07 -8.93
#